data_734352596b5855e2123d2004f9bf177d
#
_entry.id   734352596b5855e2123d2004f9bf177d
#
_cell.length_a   1.000
_cell.length_b   1.000
_cell.length_c   1.000
_cell.angle_alpha   90.00
_cell.angle_beta   90.00
_cell.angle_gamma   90.00
#
_symmetry.space_group_name_H-M   'P 1'
#
loop_
_entity.id
_entity.type
_entity.pdbx_description
1 polymer ?
#
loop_
_entity_poly.entity_id
_entity_poly.type
_entity_poly.pdbx_seq_one_letter_code
_entity_poly.pdbx_strand_id
1 'polypeptide(L)'
;MYYFIPAWYGSERIWHSRMTPWYWTQATIVFDETIHQLRVFQEAGVERKLVLPHYCPQLRYDLHRQDLLETEYLSIFDHIQGISSHQEMLPIQVEDLEWPAQTSFTYTPFQIVAFCRGQEIANIDLGVDGNILSVRRIKDKETVYVQYLDDRGFISSVIYYKEGRLYFQDYLTPEGDWVLRELLTDASHMVFVNEAFQKQFKRETYPDMGEVVAEKLKANLGDLVPGQDRLVIAAHPVNLPFVQQVGLGVSKVLSFYGQRQPLSQEDSSLHFSLKEVDLVITDSEKTKQALLGLAPSLASKIHRLTSFDSRLRLGSSQERKESKIFFHLDEKDLPSQSVLQKMFEILAKNPLFEVVFAIYNASDETVATLDHQLEDLASKMGIASLGGQVDSRELGENHLLEDASLFEKKLDRYKVRNFFNENDIIKELEQTRLIVDVSEEPDLYTQIACISAGIPQINRTHTEYVDHLKNGYVLGEMEEELEKAIDYFLRDLKPWNEALIYSVEKIQEYTGQRLIAKWEGWMKN
;
A
#
# COMPACT_ATOMS: atom_id res chain seq x y z
N MET A 1 -8.62 -21.41 13.06
CA MET A 1 -8.55 -19.95 12.76
C MET A 1 -7.23 -19.60 12.09
N TYR A 2 -7.19 -18.59 11.24
CA TYR A 2 -5.95 -18.09 10.60
C TYR A 2 -5.53 -16.76 11.24
N TYR A 3 -4.26 -16.65 11.61
CA TYR A 3 -3.67 -15.46 12.21
C TYR A 3 -2.67 -14.87 11.23
N PHE A 4 -2.90 -13.64 10.78
CA PHE A 4 -2.08 -12.96 9.78
C PHE A 4 -1.16 -11.93 10.43
N ILE A 5 0.15 -12.08 10.25
CA ILE A 5 1.17 -11.12 10.70
C ILE A 5 1.66 -10.35 9.47
N PRO A 6 1.28 -9.07 9.31
CA PRO A 6 1.68 -8.25 8.18
C PRO A 6 3.13 -7.76 8.32
N ALA A 7 3.63 -7.11 7.28
CA ALA A 7 4.93 -6.45 7.29
C ALA A 7 4.80 -4.93 7.06
N TRP A 8 3.98 -4.26 7.87
CA TRP A 8 3.71 -2.82 7.76
C TRP A 8 4.68 -1.99 8.60
N TYR A 9 5.97 -2.14 8.32
CA TYR A 9 7.05 -1.51 9.08
C TYR A 9 7.44 -0.16 8.47
N GLY A 10 7.74 0.82 9.33
CA GLY A 10 8.25 2.12 8.90
C GLY A 10 9.71 2.05 8.46
N SER A 11 10.10 2.89 7.50
CA SER A 11 11.50 2.97 7.04
C SER A 11 12.43 3.62 8.07
N GLU A 12 11.92 4.62 8.81
CA GLU A 12 12.72 5.35 9.81
C GLU A 12 12.64 4.70 11.19
N ARG A 13 11.45 4.24 11.55
CA ARG A 13 11.16 3.57 12.83
C ARG A 13 10.39 2.28 12.56
N ILE A 14 11.08 1.16 12.63
CA ILE A 14 10.58 -0.16 12.24
C ILE A 14 9.24 -0.49 12.92
N TRP A 15 9.12 -0.24 14.24
CA TRP A 15 7.94 -0.60 15.01
C TRP A 15 6.79 0.40 14.94
N HIS A 16 6.83 1.33 14.00
CA HIS A 16 5.80 2.33 13.82
C HIS A 16 5.19 2.24 12.43
N SER A 17 3.86 2.25 12.35
CA SER A 17 3.18 2.49 11.09
C SER A 17 3.43 3.92 10.61
N ARG A 18 3.38 4.11 9.32
CA ARG A 18 3.50 5.46 8.75
C ARG A 18 2.21 6.24 9.02
N MET A 19 2.29 7.29 9.82
CA MET A 19 1.21 8.24 10.03
C MET A 19 1.50 9.49 9.21
N THR A 20 0.82 9.63 8.08
CA THR A 20 1.09 10.73 7.13
C THR A 20 -0.06 11.72 7.16
N PRO A 21 0.19 13.04 7.38
CA PRO A 21 -0.82 14.07 7.23
C PRO A 21 -1.44 14.05 5.83
N TRP A 22 -2.72 14.42 5.72
CA TRP A 22 -3.49 14.35 4.48
C TRP A 22 -2.86 15.09 3.29
N TYR A 23 -2.10 16.15 3.54
CA TYR A 23 -1.45 16.97 2.52
C TYR A 23 -0.08 16.43 2.08
N TRP A 24 0.44 15.43 2.76
CA TRP A 24 1.71 14.82 2.40
C TRP A 24 1.48 13.71 1.39
N THR A 25 1.54 14.08 0.11
CA THR A 25 1.15 13.23 -1.02
C THR A 25 2.12 12.10 -1.37
N GLN A 26 3.20 11.90 -0.62
CA GLN A 26 4.04 10.71 -0.77
C GLN A 26 3.35 9.46 -0.22
N ALA A 27 2.13 9.21 -0.68
CA ALA A 27 1.51 7.92 -0.51
C ALA A 27 2.22 6.94 -1.46
N THR A 28 2.85 5.93 -0.93
CA THR A 28 3.38 4.84 -1.74
C THR A 28 2.21 4.01 -2.23
N ILE A 29 2.17 3.74 -3.54
CA ILE A 29 1.28 2.73 -4.10
C ILE A 29 1.79 1.39 -3.58
N VAL A 30 1.13 0.85 -2.58
CA VAL A 30 1.52 -0.41 -1.96
C VAL A 30 0.31 -1.32 -1.95
N PHE A 31 0.25 -2.22 -2.93
CA PHE A 31 -0.61 -3.40 -2.79
C PHE A 31 -0.06 -4.25 -1.66
N ASP A 32 -0.90 -4.57 -0.69
CA ASP A 32 -0.55 -5.41 0.45
C ASP A 32 -1.21 -6.78 0.33
N GLU A 33 -0.39 -7.82 0.23
CA GLU A 33 -0.89 -9.19 0.09
C GLU A 33 -1.63 -9.65 1.35
N THR A 34 -1.29 -9.14 2.54
CA THR A 34 -1.99 -9.49 3.78
C THR A 34 -3.42 -8.95 3.76
N ILE A 35 -3.59 -7.71 3.31
CA ILE A 35 -4.92 -7.11 3.10
C ILE A 35 -5.73 -7.92 2.09
N HIS A 36 -5.12 -8.30 0.96
CA HIS A 36 -5.77 -9.12 -0.04
C HIS A 36 -6.16 -10.50 0.52
N GLN A 37 -5.25 -11.17 1.21
CA GLN A 37 -5.51 -12.46 1.84
C GLN A 37 -6.65 -12.37 2.86
N LEU A 38 -6.67 -11.33 3.71
CA LEU A 38 -7.75 -11.09 4.67
C LEU A 38 -9.11 -10.95 3.99
N ARG A 39 -9.19 -10.23 2.86
CA ARG A 39 -10.43 -10.09 2.06
C ARG A 39 -10.89 -11.41 1.49
N VAL A 40 -9.99 -12.16 0.85
CA VAL A 40 -10.33 -13.46 0.26
C VAL A 40 -10.83 -14.44 1.32
N PHE A 41 -10.22 -14.45 2.52
CA PHE A 41 -10.66 -15.28 3.64
C PHE A 41 -11.99 -14.79 4.22
N GLN A 42 -12.25 -13.48 4.20
CA GLN A 42 -13.54 -12.88 4.57
C GLN A 42 -14.66 -13.34 3.65
N GLU A 43 -14.46 -13.21 2.34
CA GLU A 43 -15.42 -13.62 1.33
C GLU A 43 -15.72 -15.12 1.38
N ALA A 44 -14.74 -15.93 1.76
CA ALA A 44 -14.91 -17.36 1.94
C ALA A 44 -15.55 -17.77 3.28
N GLY A 45 -15.84 -16.81 4.16
CA GLY A 45 -16.41 -17.08 5.49
C GLY A 45 -15.46 -17.82 6.43
N VAL A 46 -14.13 -17.72 6.23
CA VAL A 46 -13.14 -18.40 7.08
C VAL A 46 -12.72 -17.49 8.22
N GLU A 47 -12.70 -18.04 9.43
CA GLU A 47 -12.27 -17.35 10.65
C GLU A 47 -10.80 -16.90 10.52
N ARG A 48 -10.59 -15.60 10.73
CA ARG A 48 -9.31 -14.95 10.60
C ARG A 48 -9.10 -13.87 11.65
N LYS A 49 -7.83 -13.60 11.95
CA LYS A 49 -7.43 -12.54 12.88
C LYS A 49 -6.16 -11.87 12.39
N LEU A 50 -6.14 -10.54 12.37
CA LEU A 50 -4.95 -9.75 12.08
C LEU A 50 -4.12 -9.61 13.35
N VAL A 51 -2.82 -9.90 13.28
CA VAL A 51 -1.89 -9.75 14.42
C VAL A 51 -0.88 -8.66 14.08
N LEU A 52 -0.91 -7.57 14.83
CA LEU A 52 -0.12 -6.37 14.58
C LEU A 52 1.03 -6.27 15.59
N PRO A 53 2.28 -6.54 15.15
CA PRO A 53 3.45 -6.40 16.02
C PRO A 53 3.91 -4.95 16.19
N HIS A 54 3.45 -4.02 15.36
CA HIS A 54 3.88 -2.63 15.31
C HIS A 54 2.82 -1.68 15.87
N TYR A 55 3.27 -0.49 16.28
CA TYR A 55 2.44 0.59 16.77
C TYR A 55 1.64 1.24 15.63
N CYS A 56 0.31 1.16 15.70
CA CYS A 56 -0.62 1.66 14.68
C CYS A 56 -1.85 2.29 15.34
N PRO A 57 -1.75 3.52 15.87
CA PRO A 57 -2.85 4.16 16.60
C PRO A 57 -4.01 4.60 15.70
N GLN A 58 -3.86 4.57 14.38
CA GLN A 58 -4.88 4.93 13.38
C GLN A 58 -5.43 3.69 12.64
N LEU A 59 -5.30 2.50 13.24
CA LEU A 59 -5.60 1.22 12.60
C LEU A 59 -7.02 1.14 12.03
N ARG A 60 -8.02 1.62 12.77
CA ARG A 60 -9.44 1.47 12.37
C ARG A 60 -9.77 2.32 11.15
N TYR A 61 -9.17 3.51 10.99
CA TYR A 61 -9.27 4.29 9.75
C TYR A 61 -8.60 3.56 8.58
N ASP A 62 -7.43 2.94 8.81
CA ASP A 62 -6.74 2.19 7.77
C ASP A 62 -7.55 0.96 7.34
N LEU A 63 -8.11 0.20 8.29
CA LEU A 63 -8.97 -0.96 8.00
C LEU A 63 -10.28 -0.55 7.32
N HIS A 64 -10.91 0.56 7.74
CA HIS A 64 -12.11 1.09 7.13
C HIS A 64 -11.89 1.42 5.65
N ARG A 65 -10.78 2.09 5.30
CA ARG A 65 -10.42 2.37 3.91
C ARG A 65 -10.20 1.12 3.06
N GLN A 66 -9.94 -0.02 3.71
CA GLN A 66 -9.72 -1.31 3.07
C GLN A 66 -10.94 -2.24 3.11
N ASP A 67 -12.12 -1.76 3.56
CA ASP A 67 -13.33 -2.57 3.78
C ASP A 67 -13.11 -3.77 4.72
N LEU A 68 -12.23 -3.60 5.71
CA LEU A 68 -11.81 -4.61 6.69
C LEU A 68 -12.08 -4.19 8.13
N LEU A 69 -12.91 -3.18 8.38
CA LEU A 69 -13.17 -2.67 9.74
C LEU A 69 -13.68 -3.77 10.69
N GLU A 70 -14.47 -4.71 10.19
CA GLU A 70 -15.01 -5.85 10.96
C GLU A 70 -14.00 -6.98 11.17
N THR A 71 -12.76 -6.85 10.71
CA THR A 71 -11.73 -7.87 10.92
C THR A 71 -11.26 -7.87 12.35
N GLU A 72 -11.37 -9.01 13.02
CA GLU A 72 -10.77 -9.16 14.34
C GLU A 72 -9.26 -8.94 14.29
N TYR A 73 -8.72 -8.22 15.26
CA TYR A 73 -7.29 -7.99 15.35
C TYR A 73 -6.76 -8.17 16.79
N LEU A 74 -5.46 -8.42 16.87
CA LEU A 74 -4.64 -8.41 18.06
C LEU A 74 -3.51 -7.41 17.85
N SER A 75 -3.58 -6.26 18.47
CA SER A 75 -2.49 -5.28 18.49
C SER A 75 -1.59 -5.50 19.70
N ILE A 76 -0.31 -5.69 19.46
CA ILE A 76 0.67 -5.86 20.53
C ILE A 76 0.83 -4.58 21.35
N PHE A 77 0.75 -3.42 20.68
CA PHE A 77 0.81 -2.14 21.37
C PHE A 77 -0.45 -1.85 22.17
N ASP A 78 -1.66 -2.21 21.68
CA ASP A 78 -2.88 -2.13 22.48
C ASP A 78 -2.73 -2.95 23.78
N HIS A 79 -2.19 -4.16 23.65
CA HIS A 79 -1.95 -5.00 24.82
C HIS A 79 -0.90 -4.41 25.78
N ILE A 80 0.17 -3.80 25.27
CA ILE A 80 1.18 -3.09 26.07
C ILE A 80 0.54 -1.93 26.82
N GLN A 81 -0.28 -1.13 26.15
CA GLN A 81 -0.91 0.09 26.67
C GLN A 81 -2.17 -0.19 27.51
N GLY A 82 -2.58 -1.47 27.64
CA GLY A 82 -3.78 -1.84 28.38
C GLY A 82 -5.08 -1.40 27.70
N ILE A 83 -5.06 -1.19 26.39
CA ILE A 83 -6.23 -0.75 25.63
C ILE A 83 -7.15 -1.94 25.36
N SER A 84 -8.42 -1.82 25.74
CA SER A 84 -9.42 -2.86 25.52
C SER A 84 -9.79 -2.98 24.03
N SER A 85 -9.98 -4.22 23.56
CA SER A 85 -10.52 -4.47 22.20
C SER A 85 -11.95 -3.92 22.01
N HIS A 86 -12.65 -3.63 23.10
CA HIS A 86 -14.00 -3.04 23.10
C HIS A 86 -13.99 -1.53 23.40
N GLN A 87 -12.82 -0.89 23.38
CA GLN A 87 -12.71 0.56 23.56
C GLN A 87 -13.52 1.26 22.45
N GLU A 88 -14.49 2.08 22.85
CA GLU A 88 -15.28 2.86 21.90
C GLU A 88 -14.43 3.90 21.20
N MET A 89 -14.75 4.15 19.93
CA MET A 89 -14.19 5.26 19.17
C MET A 89 -14.95 6.54 19.52
N LEU A 90 -14.26 7.47 20.15
CA LEU A 90 -14.79 8.81 20.48
C LEU A 90 -13.99 9.83 19.67
N PRO A 91 -14.55 10.40 18.59
CA PRO A 91 -13.85 11.43 17.82
C PRO A 91 -13.47 12.58 18.71
N ILE A 92 -12.17 12.87 18.78
CA ILE A 92 -11.65 14.01 19.55
C ILE A 92 -11.62 15.24 18.64
N GLN A 93 -12.13 16.37 19.17
CA GLN A 93 -12.07 17.67 18.51
C GLN A 93 -10.86 18.44 19.01
N VAL A 94 -10.45 19.47 18.27
CA VAL A 94 -9.33 20.33 18.67
C VAL A 94 -9.60 20.99 20.03
N GLU A 95 -10.84 21.33 20.27
CA GLU A 95 -11.32 21.99 21.50
C GLU A 95 -11.29 21.05 22.73
N ASP A 96 -11.33 19.74 22.53
CA ASP A 96 -11.28 18.75 23.62
C ASP A 96 -9.86 18.58 24.18
N LEU A 97 -8.85 19.07 23.44
CA LEU A 97 -7.46 19.06 23.90
C LEU A 97 -7.20 20.20 24.91
N GLU A 98 -6.29 19.95 25.82
CA GLU A 98 -5.89 20.96 26.81
C GLU A 98 -5.16 22.16 26.16
N TRP A 99 -5.76 23.35 26.28
CA TRP A 99 -5.20 24.59 25.76
C TRP A 99 -5.08 25.66 26.84
N PRO A 100 -4.02 26.51 26.80
CA PRO A 100 -3.95 27.69 27.63
C PRO A 100 -5.14 28.62 27.39
N ALA A 101 -5.54 29.38 28.43
CA ALA A 101 -6.56 30.41 28.27
C ALA A 101 -6.16 31.43 27.18
N GLN A 102 -7.13 31.87 26.38
CA GLN A 102 -6.95 32.77 25.22
C GLN A 102 -6.21 32.14 24.03
N THR A 103 -6.25 30.80 23.88
CA THR A 103 -5.82 30.15 22.66
C THR A 103 -6.82 30.43 21.54
N SER A 104 -6.31 30.75 20.36
CA SER A 104 -7.06 30.88 19.11
C SER A 104 -6.50 29.94 18.06
N PHE A 105 -7.35 29.48 17.13
CA PHE A 105 -6.98 28.51 16.08
C PHE A 105 -7.07 29.17 14.72
N THR A 106 -6.07 28.94 13.90
CA THR A 106 -6.06 29.30 12.48
C THR A 106 -6.06 28.04 11.63
N TYR A 107 -7.12 27.85 10.85
CA TYR A 107 -7.25 26.73 9.94
C TYR A 107 -6.57 27.09 8.62
N THR A 108 -5.51 26.38 8.29
CA THR A 108 -4.81 26.50 7.00
C THR A 108 -5.19 25.34 6.07
N PRO A 109 -4.88 25.41 4.78
CA PRO A 109 -5.08 24.26 3.89
C PRO A 109 -4.28 23.01 4.27
N PHE A 110 -3.32 23.09 5.16
CA PHE A 110 -2.42 21.97 5.49
C PHE A 110 -2.64 21.46 6.92
N GLN A 111 -2.72 22.37 7.90
CA GLN A 111 -2.77 22.05 9.32
C GLN A 111 -3.54 23.12 10.09
N ILE A 112 -3.91 22.82 11.33
CA ILE A 112 -4.48 23.80 12.25
C ILE A 112 -3.35 24.33 13.13
N VAL A 113 -3.19 25.66 13.20
CA VAL A 113 -2.17 26.34 14.00
C VAL A 113 -2.82 26.98 15.22
N ALA A 114 -2.34 26.63 16.41
CA ALA A 114 -2.80 27.20 17.67
C ALA A 114 -1.90 28.37 18.11
N PHE A 115 -2.52 29.50 18.43
CA PHE A 115 -1.85 30.69 18.93
C PHE A 115 -2.35 31.04 20.33
N CYS A 116 -1.42 31.41 21.22
CA CYS A 116 -1.75 32.02 22.51
C CYS A 116 -1.05 33.37 22.60
N ARG A 117 -1.84 34.44 22.81
CA ARG A 117 -1.33 35.85 22.88
C ARG A 117 -0.45 36.21 21.67
N GLY A 118 -0.81 35.75 20.48
CA GLY A 118 -0.09 36.03 19.24
C GLY A 118 1.19 35.22 19.02
N GLN A 119 1.51 34.29 19.91
CA GLN A 119 2.61 33.34 19.73
C GLN A 119 2.08 31.98 19.32
N GLU A 120 2.70 31.36 18.35
CA GLU A 120 2.43 29.99 17.94
C GLU A 120 2.83 29.02 19.06
N ILE A 121 1.88 28.17 19.49
CA ILE A 121 2.07 27.21 20.59
C ILE A 121 1.90 25.77 20.18
N ALA A 122 1.21 25.50 19.05
CA ALA A 122 1.10 24.17 18.53
C ALA A 122 0.71 24.15 17.05
N ASN A 123 1.07 23.03 16.38
CA ASN A 123 0.59 22.62 15.07
C ASN A 123 -0.14 21.29 15.19
N ILE A 124 -1.29 21.19 14.55
CA ILE A 124 -2.16 20.02 14.59
C ILE A 124 -2.24 19.46 13.19
N ASP A 125 -1.75 18.24 13.00
CA ASP A 125 -1.81 17.53 11.75
C ASP A 125 -3.06 16.65 11.68
N LEU A 126 -3.74 16.68 10.54
CA LEU A 126 -4.94 15.91 10.29
C LEU A 126 -4.65 14.75 9.32
N GLY A 127 -5.33 13.64 9.50
CA GLY A 127 -5.35 12.51 8.58
C GLY A 127 -6.26 12.74 7.37
N VAL A 128 -6.25 11.79 6.44
CA VAL A 128 -7.08 11.82 5.22
C VAL A 128 -8.58 11.84 5.54
N ASP A 129 -8.97 11.23 6.65
CA ASP A 129 -10.37 11.18 7.11
C ASP A 129 -10.75 12.39 7.98
N GLY A 130 -9.87 13.41 8.09
CA GLY A 130 -10.09 14.61 8.90
C GLY A 130 -9.85 14.42 10.40
N ASN A 131 -9.45 13.24 10.83
CA ASN A 131 -9.07 12.91 12.20
C ASN A 131 -7.75 13.56 12.60
N ILE A 132 -7.59 13.90 13.88
CA ILE A 132 -6.32 14.43 14.40
C ILE A 132 -5.31 13.29 14.49
N LEU A 133 -4.18 13.44 13.80
CA LEU A 133 -3.05 12.49 13.86
C LEU A 133 -2.09 12.84 14.98
N SER A 134 -1.67 14.10 15.00
CA SER A 134 -0.67 14.57 15.95
C SER A 134 -0.86 16.01 16.34
N VAL A 135 -0.35 16.35 17.53
CA VAL A 135 -0.27 17.72 18.04
C VAL A 135 1.17 18.00 18.42
N ARG A 136 1.82 18.83 17.63
CA ARG A 136 3.19 19.29 17.86
C ARG A 136 3.15 20.54 18.75
N ARG A 137 3.64 20.44 19.98
CA ARG A 137 3.70 21.56 20.92
C ARG A 137 5.00 22.34 20.77
N ILE A 138 4.87 23.65 20.69
CA ILE A 138 5.95 24.57 20.38
C ILE A 138 6.14 25.53 21.57
N LYS A 139 7.38 25.75 21.93
CA LYS A 139 7.80 26.77 22.90
C LYS A 139 9.06 27.44 22.39
N ASP A 140 9.09 28.76 22.40
CA ASP A 140 10.23 29.58 21.94
C ASP A 140 10.67 29.23 20.49
N LYS A 141 9.69 28.89 19.62
CA LYS A 141 9.85 28.43 18.22
C LYS A 141 10.47 27.04 18.05
N GLU A 142 10.69 26.29 19.13
CA GLU A 142 11.21 24.94 19.08
C GLU A 142 10.13 23.94 19.45
N THR A 143 10.15 22.78 18.80
CA THR A 143 9.29 21.64 19.17
C THR A 143 9.75 21.10 20.52
N VAL A 144 8.85 21.06 21.49
CA VAL A 144 9.10 20.52 22.82
C VAL A 144 8.68 19.05 22.86
N TYR A 145 7.49 18.75 22.35
CA TYR A 145 6.99 17.38 22.23
C TYR A 145 5.90 17.27 21.14
N VAL A 146 5.68 16.04 20.68
CA VAL A 146 4.63 15.69 19.73
C VAL A 146 3.76 14.60 20.35
N GLN A 147 2.47 14.89 20.50
CA GLN A 147 1.45 13.94 20.94
C GLN A 147 0.86 13.24 19.74
N TYR A 148 0.81 11.91 19.75
CA TYR A 148 0.13 11.10 18.73
C TYR A 148 -1.19 10.60 19.29
N LEU A 149 -2.26 10.79 18.52
CA LEU A 149 -3.60 10.41 18.92
C LEU A 149 -3.94 9.02 18.40
N ASP A 150 -4.67 8.29 19.24
CA ASP A 150 -5.34 7.06 18.84
C ASP A 150 -6.69 7.41 18.18
N ASP A 151 -7.10 6.62 17.21
CA ASP A 151 -8.39 6.80 16.54
C ASP A 151 -9.60 6.56 17.46
N ARG A 152 -9.38 6.06 18.68
CA ARG A 152 -10.37 5.94 19.76
C ARG A 152 -10.49 7.18 20.62
N GLY A 153 -9.74 8.26 20.33
CA GLY A 153 -9.93 9.58 20.94
C GLY A 153 -9.14 9.82 22.22
N PHE A 154 -7.90 9.35 22.33
CA PHE A 154 -6.98 9.65 23.43
C PHE A 154 -5.55 9.81 22.90
N ILE A 155 -4.68 10.38 23.73
CA ILE A 155 -3.25 10.52 23.41
C ILE A 155 -2.58 9.16 23.64
N SER A 156 -2.18 8.49 22.58
CA SER A 156 -1.59 7.15 22.62
C SER A 156 -0.09 7.18 22.92
N SER A 157 0.62 8.19 22.46
CA SER A 157 2.05 8.34 22.76
C SER A 157 2.53 9.78 22.66
N VAL A 158 3.66 10.08 23.28
CA VAL A 158 4.29 11.40 23.26
C VAL A 158 5.78 11.27 22.97
N ILE A 159 6.25 11.92 21.90
CA ILE A 159 7.68 12.05 21.60
C ILE A 159 8.18 13.36 22.17
N TYR A 160 9.20 13.31 23.02
CA TYR A 160 9.86 14.46 23.61
C TYR A 160 11.13 14.83 22.84
N TYR A 161 11.37 16.13 22.72
CA TYR A 161 12.53 16.69 22.07
C TYR A 161 13.43 17.40 23.08
N LYS A 162 14.74 17.33 22.86
CA LYS A 162 15.74 18.07 23.62
C LYS A 162 16.70 18.72 22.62
N GLU A 163 16.83 20.04 22.70
CA GLU A 163 17.71 20.81 21.81
C GLU A 163 17.44 20.52 20.31
N GLY A 164 16.15 20.46 19.94
CA GLY A 164 15.71 20.20 18.57
C GLY A 164 15.89 18.76 18.07
N ARG A 165 16.37 17.82 18.91
CA ARG A 165 16.55 16.41 18.57
C ARG A 165 15.60 15.51 19.32
N LEU A 166 15.26 14.37 18.72
CA LEU A 166 14.48 13.31 19.39
C LEU A 166 15.20 12.88 20.66
N TYR A 167 14.46 12.74 21.76
CA TYR A 167 15.02 12.35 23.03
C TYR A 167 14.46 11.02 23.54
N PHE A 168 13.14 10.94 23.78
CA PHE A 168 12.46 9.69 24.11
C PHE A 168 10.99 9.74 23.69
N GLN A 169 10.36 8.57 23.62
CA GLN A 169 8.92 8.42 23.44
C GLN A 169 8.31 7.64 24.59
N ASP A 170 7.22 8.17 25.13
CA ASP A 170 6.35 7.48 26.09
C ASP A 170 5.14 6.89 25.36
N TYR A 171 4.82 5.65 25.63
CA TYR A 171 3.59 4.97 25.22
C TYR A 171 2.63 4.97 26.40
N LEU A 172 1.41 5.48 26.19
CA LEU A 172 0.48 5.80 27.26
C LEU A 172 -0.71 4.83 27.30
N THR A 173 -1.29 4.67 28.50
CA THR A 173 -2.64 4.10 28.63
C THR A 173 -3.68 5.13 28.15
N PRO A 174 -4.96 4.73 27.93
CA PRO A 174 -6.04 5.67 27.62
C PRO A 174 -6.21 6.77 28.69
N GLU A 175 -5.84 6.50 29.93
CA GLU A 175 -5.90 7.44 31.07
C GLU A 175 -4.71 8.43 31.09
N GLY A 176 -3.68 8.19 30.26
CA GLY A 176 -2.51 9.06 30.13
C GLY A 176 -1.29 8.65 30.96
N ASP A 177 -1.32 7.49 31.62
CA ASP A 177 -0.16 6.97 32.34
C ASP A 177 0.84 6.34 31.37
N TRP A 178 2.12 6.67 31.46
CA TRP A 178 3.12 6.02 30.62
C TRP A 178 3.41 4.58 31.07
N VAL A 179 3.44 3.68 30.13
CA VAL A 179 3.72 2.25 30.34
C VAL A 179 5.16 1.91 29.95
N LEU A 180 5.57 2.35 28.77
CA LEU A 180 6.93 2.18 28.25
C LEU A 180 7.51 3.52 27.87
N ARG A 181 8.83 3.66 28.08
CA ARG A 181 9.65 4.78 27.60
C ARG A 181 10.78 4.23 26.74
N GLU A 182 10.78 4.60 25.47
CA GLU A 182 11.80 4.25 24.49
C GLU A 182 12.75 5.44 24.30
N LEU A 183 14.06 5.24 24.51
CA LEU A 183 15.05 6.28 24.19
C LEU A 183 15.23 6.37 22.67
N LEU A 184 15.27 7.59 22.16
CA LEU A 184 15.40 7.88 20.73
C LEU A 184 16.68 8.67 20.42
N THR A 185 17.74 8.37 21.14
CA THR A 185 19.04 9.02 20.95
C THR A 185 19.94 8.16 20.06
N ASP A 186 20.88 8.80 19.35
CA ASP A 186 21.87 8.08 18.53
C ASP A 186 22.69 7.05 19.33
N ALA A 187 22.78 7.24 20.64
CA ALA A 187 23.55 6.39 21.53
C ALA A 187 22.77 5.21 22.13
N SER A 188 21.43 5.26 22.14
CA SER A 188 20.63 4.25 22.81
C SER A 188 19.16 4.23 22.33
N HIS A 189 18.64 3.01 22.15
CA HIS A 189 17.23 2.71 21.91
C HIS A 189 16.62 1.87 23.05
N MET A 190 17.21 1.94 24.24
CA MET A 190 16.71 1.20 25.40
C MET A 190 15.26 1.55 25.73
N VAL A 191 14.52 0.54 26.14
CA VAL A 191 13.12 0.68 26.58
C VAL A 191 13.05 0.44 28.08
N PHE A 192 12.42 1.37 28.80
CA PHE A 192 12.16 1.29 30.23
C PHE A 192 10.69 1.00 30.46
N VAL A 193 10.41 0.14 31.43
CA VAL A 193 9.06 -0.17 31.89
C VAL A 193 8.76 0.68 33.13
N ASN A 194 7.61 1.33 33.14
CA ASN A 194 7.15 2.06 34.32
C ASN A 194 6.91 1.09 35.48
N GLU A 195 7.33 1.49 36.68
CA GLU A 195 7.24 0.70 37.92
C GLU A 195 5.83 0.16 38.19
N ALA A 196 4.80 0.98 37.89
CA ALA A 196 3.40 0.62 38.07
C ALA A 196 2.96 -0.57 37.18
N PHE A 197 3.63 -0.79 36.05
CA PHE A 197 3.28 -1.82 35.05
C PHE A 197 4.26 -2.98 34.97
N GLN A 198 5.32 -3.00 35.79
CA GLN A 198 6.39 -4.04 35.73
C GLN A 198 5.87 -5.47 35.79
N LYS A 199 4.78 -5.73 36.53
CA LYS A 199 4.18 -7.07 36.60
C LYS A 199 3.70 -7.65 35.27
N GLN A 200 3.52 -6.79 34.26
CA GLN A 200 3.09 -7.19 32.92
C GLN A 200 4.28 -7.57 32.02
N PHE A 201 5.51 -7.34 32.47
CA PHE A 201 6.74 -7.56 31.71
C PHE A 201 7.71 -8.47 32.45
N LYS A 202 8.58 -9.14 31.72
CA LYS A 202 9.60 -10.03 32.31
C LYS A 202 10.82 -9.27 32.83
N ARG A 203 11.04 -8.04 32.34
CA ARG A 203 12.19 -7.20 32.68
C ARG A 203 11.74 -5.76 32.94
N GLU A 204 12.53 -5.04 33.71
CA GLU A 204 12.35 -3.60 33.94
C GLU A 204 12.89 -2.76 32.79
N THR A 205 13.84 -3.31 32.03
CA THR A 205 14.46 -2.65 30.88
C THR A 205 14.73 -3.66 29.76
N TYR A 206 14.64 -3.17 28.52
CA TYR A 206 14.94 -3.95 27.31
C TYR A 206 15.95 -3.19 26.44
N PRO A 207 16.83 -3.89 25.68
CA PRO A 207 17.80 -3.26 24.78
C PRO A 207 17.14 -2.43 23.69
N ASP A 208 15.98 -2.89 23.18
CA ASP A 208 15.20 -2.24 22.13
C ASP A 208 13.72 -2.68 22.18
N MET A 209 12.88 -2.04 21.38
CA MET A 209 11.46 -2.33 21.29
C MET A 209 11.19 -3.73 20.70
N GLY A 210 12.08 -4.27 19.87
CA GLY A 210 11.92 -5.59 19.25
C GLY A 210 11.86 -6.71 20.27
N GLU A 211 12.67 -6.64 21.36
CA GLU A 211 12.60 -7.62 22.45
C GLU A 211 11.29 -7.54 23.24
N VAL A 212 10.74 -6.33 23.42
CA VAL A 212 9.42 -6.15 24.05
C VAL A 212 8.32 -6.78 23.19
N VAL A 213 8.33 -6.45 21.89
CA VAL A 213 7.35 -6.98 20.94
C VAL A 213 7.42 -8.50 20.86
N ALA A 214 8.62 -9.07 20.76
CA ALA A 214 8.81 -10.52 20.73
C ALA A 214 8.29 -11.22 22.00
N GLU A 215 8.53 -10.63 23.18
CA GLU A 215 7.99 -11.14 24.45
C GLU A 215 6.46 -11.15 24.44
N LYS A 216 5.84 -10.05 24.03
CA LYS A 216 4.39 -9.88 24.01
C LYS A 216 3.72 -10.74 22.94
N LEU A 217 4.29 -10.83 21.73
CA LEU A 217 3.84 -11.75 20.69
C LEU A 217 3.82 -13.20 21.18
N LYS A 218 4.94 -13.63 21.78
CA LYS A 218 5.05 -14.99 22.32
C LYS A 218 4.00 -15.26 23.41
N ALA A 219 3.73 -14.31 24.28
CA ALA A 219 2.73 -14.46 25.33
C ALA A 219 1.31 -14.54 24.73
N ASN A 220 0.96 -13.65 23.80
CA ASN A 220 -0.39 -13.57 23.22
C ASN A 220 -0.71 -14.69 22.22
N LEU A 221 0.31 -15.27 21.57
CA LEU A 221 0.17 -16.38 20.63
C LEU A 221 0.52 -17.74 21.25
N GLY A 222 0.72 -17.78 22.58
CA GLY A 222 1.06 -19.01 23.31
C GLY A 222 -0.07 -20.02 23.39
N ASP A 223 -1.32 -19.56 23.32
CA ASP A 223 -2.53 -20.38 23.47
C ASP A 223 -3.07 -20.90 22.11
N LEU A 224 -2.35 -20.69 21.02
CA LEU A 224 -2.73 -21.22 19.72
C LEU A 224 -2.75 -22.75 19.72
N VAL A 225 -3.81 -23.34 19.15
CA VAL A 225 -4.06 -24.78 19.18
C VAL A 225 -3.49 -25.46 17.95
N PRO A 226 -2.49 -26.36 18.09
CA PRO A 226 -1.97 -27.14 16.98
C PRO A 226 -3.07 -27.91 16.25
N GLY A 227 -3.01 -27.89 14.91
CA GLY A 227 -4.00 -28.55 14.04
C GLY A 227 -5.31 -27.79 13.82
N GLN A 228 -5.61 -26.77 14.64
CA GLN A 228 -6.77 -25.89 14.46
C GLN A 228 -6.36 -24.50 14.00
N ASP A 229 -5.32 -23.94 14.61
CA ASP A 229 -4.83 -22.61 14.31
C ASP A 229 -3.66 -22.63 13.33
N ARG A 230 -3.52 -21.57 12.56
CA ARG A 230 -2.46 -21.40 11.55
C ARG A 230 -1.94 -19.98 11.58
N LEU A 231 -0.63 -19.82 11.45
CA LEU A 231 0.03 -18.52 11.33
C LEU A 231 0.41 -18.25 9.88
N VAL A 232 -0.02 -17.13 9.35
CA VAL A 232 0.40 -16.62 8.05
C VAL A 232 1.28 -15.40 8.28
N ILE A 233 2.56 -15.52 7.96
CA ILE A 233 3.57 -14.51 8.27
C ILE A 233 4.05 -13.90 6.96
N ALA A 234 3.90 -12.59 6.81
CA ALA A 234 4.47 -11.85 5.69
C ALA A 234 6.00 -11.88 5.78
N ALA A 235 6.66 -12.36 4.72
CA ALA A 235 8.12 -12.47 4.69
C ALA A 235 8.76 -11.08 4.72
N HIS A 236 9.51 -10.80 5.77
CA HIS A 236 10.24 -9.55 6.02
C HIS A 236 11.36 -9.82 7.03
N PRO A 237 12.54 -9.15 6.95
CA PRO A 237 13.63 -9.39 7.89
C PRO A 237 13.22 -9.28 9.38
N VAL A 238 12.28 -8.38 9.69
CA VAL A 238 11.75 -8.21 11.06
C VAL A 238 10.85 -9.36 11.48
N ASN A 239 10.12 -9.99 10.55
CA ASN A 239 9.18 -11.08 10.84
C ASN A 239 9.84 -12.46 10.90
N LEU A 240 10.96 -12.67 10.21
CA LEU A 240 11.62 -13.98 10.18
C LEU A 240 11.93 -14.55 11.58
N PRO A 241 12.42 -13.77 12.56
CA PRO A 241 12.62 -14.25 13.91
C PRO A 241 11.35 -14.78 14.60
N PHE A 242 10.16 -14.24 14.24
CA PHE A 242 8.89 -14.68 14.83
C PHE A 242 8.52 -16.12 14.43
N VAL A 243 8.96 -16.58 13.25
CA VAL A 243 8.74 -17.97 12.80
C VAL A 243 9.22 -18.97 13.86
N GLN A 244 10.33 -18.65 14.55
CA GLN A 244 10.92 -19.49 15.58
C GLN A 244 10.32 -19.27 16.97
N GLN A 245 9.91 -18.04 17.25
CA GLN A 245 9.61 -17.60 18.61
C GLN A 245 8.15 -17.75 18.99
N VAL A 246 7.22 -17.77 18.01
CA VAL A 246 5.78 -17.77 18.25
C VAL A 246 5.10 -19.00 17.67
N GLY A 247 3.96 -19.38 18.27
CA GLY A 247 3.09 -20.45 17.79
C GLY A 247 3.83 -21.78 17.64
N LEU A 248 4.52 -22.23 18.68
CA LEU A 248 5.24 -23.51 18.66
C LEU A 248 4.27 -24.66 18.43
N GLY A 249 4.54 -25.50 17.42
CA GLY A 249 3.69 -26.63 17.04
C GLY A 249 2.45 -26.27 16.21
N VAL A 250 2.24 -24.99 15.89
CA VAL A 250 1.17 -24.52 15.00
C VAL A 250 1.69 -24.45 13.57
N SER A 251 0.86 -24.85 12.61
CA SER A 251 1.22 -24.76 11.19
C SER A 251 1.48 -23.31 10.76
N LYS A 252 2.58 -23.11 10.03
CA LYS A 252 3.05 -21.79 9.61
C LYS A 252 3.16 -21.68 8.09
N VAL A 253 2.70 -20.56 7.58
CA VAL A 253 2.83 -20.15 6.18
C VAL A 253 3.71 -18.91 6.11
N LEU A 254 4.73 -18.91 5.25
CA LEU A 254 5.55 -17.74 4.97
C LEU A 254 5.16 -17.18 3.61
N SER A 255 4.72 -15.91 3.58
CA SER A 255 4.21 -15.25 2.37
C SER A 255 5.24 -14.24 1.84
N PHE A 256 5.77 -14.51 0.65
CA PHE A 256 6.68 -13.62 -0.06
C PHE A 256 5.91 -12.77 -1.06
N TYR A 257 6.18 -11.46 -1.04
CA TYR A 257 5.57 -10.51 -1.95
C TYR A 257 6.59 -9.45 -2.41
N GLY A 258 6.71 -9.27 -3.72
CA GLY A 258 7.64 -8.34 -4.32
C GLY A 258 9.09 -8.57 -3.87
N GLN A 259 9.80 -7.48 -3.63
CA GLN A 259 11.21 -7.52 -3.16
C GLN A 259 11.36 -7.21 -1.66
N ARG A 260 10.27 -7.29 -0.89
CA ARG A 260 10.24 -6.93 0.54
C ARG A 260 11.23 -7.74 1.39
N GLN A 261 11.40 -9.03 1.09
CA GLN A 261 12.39 -9.91 1.71
C GLN A 261 13.55 -10.15 0.75
N PRO A 262 14.74 -9.62 1.02
CA PRO A 262 15.93 -9.95 0.23
C PRO A 262 16.25 -11.45 0.31
N LEU A 263 16.54 -12.05 -0.83
CA LEU A 263 16.92 -13.47 -0.91
C LEU A 263 18.43 -13.60 -1.00
N SER A 264 19.08 -13.97 0.11
CA SER A 264 20.52 -14.16 0.19
C SER A 264 20.87 -15.54 0.75
N GLN A 265 21.91 -16.17 0.19
CA GLN A 265 22.47 -17.42 0.71
C GLN A 265 23.12 -17.26 2.09
N GLU A 266 23.51 -16.05 2.45
CA GLU A 266 24.16 -15.74 3.72
C GLU A 266 23.16 -15.47 4.85
N ASP A 267 21.86 -15.28 4.53
CA ASP A 267 20.82 -15.03 5.52
C ASP A 267 20.40 -16.31 6.27
N SER A 268 21.06 -16.53 7.40
CA SER A 268 20.78 -17.68 8.26
C SER A 268 19.35 -17.68 8.83
N SER A 269 18.76 -16.50 9.08
CA SER A 269 17.39 -16.36 9.60
C SER A 269 16.38 -16.82 8.55
N LEU A 270 16.60 -16.43 7.28
CA LEU A 270 15.77 -16.89 6.15
C LEU A 270 15.85 -18.41 5.98
N HIS A 271 17.07 -18.96 5.94
CA HIS A 271 17.25 -20.41 5.79
C HIS A 271 16.61 -21.22 6.92
N PHE A 272 16.71 -20.73 8.14
CA PHE A 272 16.06 -21.39 9.27
C PHE A 272 14.53 -21.28 9.15
N SER A 273 14.00 -20.10 8.87
CA SER A 273 12.57 -19.87 8.74
C SER A 273 11.93 -20.73 7.65
N LEU A 274 12.60 -20.88 6.51
CA LEU A 274 12.15 -21.74 5.42
C LEU A 274 12.02 -23.23 5.84
N LYS A 275 12.87 -23.71 6.75
CA LYS A 275 12.80 -25.09 7.26
C LYS A 275 11.65 -25.29 8.25
N GLU A 276 11.35 -24.29 9.05
CA GLU A 276 10.36 -24.36 10.14
C GLU A 276 8.91 -24.14 9.70
N VAL A 277 8.68 -23.68 8.45
CA VAL A 277 7.32 -23.46 7.93
C VAL A 277 6.80 -24.67 7.16
N ASP A 278 5.49 -24.84 7.16
CA ASP A 278 4.81 -25.92 6.46
C ASP A 278 4.52 -25.57 5.00
N LEU A 279 4.35 -24.28 4.72
CA LEU A 279 4.02 -23.75 3.40
C LEU A 279 4.74 -22.44 3.14
N VAL A 280 5.27 -22.28 1.93
CA VAL A 280 5.82 -21.02 1.42
C VAL A 280 5.00 -20.60 0.22
N ILE A 281 4.48 -19.38 0.26
CA ILE A 281 3.72 -18.78 -0.83
C ILE A 281 4.54 -17.62 -1.42
N THR A 282 4.55 -17.53 -2.73
CA THR A 282 5.21 -16.44 -3.45
C THR A 282 4.32 -15.91 -4.57
N ASP A 283 4.38 -14.63 -4.81
CA ASP A 283 3.63 -13.92 -5.85
C ASP A 283 4.16 -14.19 -7.26
N SER A 284 5.46 -14.43 -7.42
CA SER A 284 6.12 -14.51 -8.71
C SER A 284 6.90 -15.81 -8.95
N GLU A 285 7.03 -16.19 -10.21
CA GLU A 285 7.87 -17.33 -10.60
C GLU A 285 9.36 -17.03 -10.37
N LYS A 286 9.79 -15.78 -10.56
CA LYS A 286 11.17 -15.31 -10.28
C LYS A 286 11.54 -15.58 -8.82
N THR A 287 10.68 -15.14 -7.88
CA THR A 287 10.87 -15.38 -6.44
C THR A 287 10.85 -16.87 -6.11
N LYS A 288 9.93 -17.64 -6.73
CA LYS A 288 9.86 -19.09 -6.53
C LYS A 288 11.16 -19.79 -6.97
N GLN A 289 11.69 -19.46 -8.14
CA GLN A 289 12.93 -20.06 -8.63
C GLN A 289 14.13 -19.64 -7.76
N ALA A 290 14.19 -18.41 -7.29
CA ALA A 290 15.21 -17.97 -6.36
C ALA A 290 15.14 -18.75 -5.02
N LEU A 291 13.94 -18.95 -4.46
CA LEU A 291 13.74 -19.76 -3.25
C LEU A 291 14.11 -21.23 -3.46
N LEU A 292 13.79 -21.80 -4.62
CA LEU A 292 14.20 -23.17 -4.98
C LEU A 292 15.73 -23.29 -5.11
N GLY A 293 16.40 -22.23 -5.59
CA GLY A 293 17.86 -22.15 -5.61
C GLY A 293 18.48 -22.11 -4.22
N LEU A 294 17.83 -21.45 -3.26
CA LEU A 294 18.27 -21.36 -1.86
C LEU A 294 17.98 -22.65 -1.07
N ALA A 295 16.84 -23.26 -1.30
CA ALA A 295 16.35 -24.41 -0.55
C ALA A 295 15.70 -25.48 -1.45
N PRO A 296 16.47 -26.19 -2.29
CA PRO A 296 15.93 -27.18 -3.24
C PRO A 296 15.13 -28.31 -2.56
N SER A 297 15.50 -28.65 -1.33
CA SER A 297 14.81 -29.71 -0.54
C SER A 297 13.38 -29.34 -0.14
N LEU A 298 12.99 -28.07 -0.27
CA LEU A 298 11.67 -27.57 0.12
C LEU A 298 10.74 -27.36 -1.09
N ALA A 299 11.07 -27.92 -2.25
CA ALA A 299 10.31 -27.73 -3.51
C ALA A 299 8.82 -28.09 -3.37
N SER A 300 8.48 -29.10 -2.57
CA SER A 300 7.08 -29.50 -2.33
C SER A 300 6.30 -28.50 -1.46
N LYS A 301 6.99 -27.63 -0.73
CA LYS A 301 6.38 -26.62 0.15
C LYS A 301 6.27 -25.23 -0.51
N ILE A 302 6.97 -24.99 -1.63
CA ILE A 302 7.05 -23.66 -2.26
C ILE A 302 6.04 -23.58 -3.40
N HIS A 303 5.00 -22.80 -3.23
CA HIS A 303 3.92 -22.64 -4.19
C HIS A 303 3.77 -21.19 -4.63
N ARG A 304 3.50 -21.00 -5.92
CA ARG A 304 3.12 -19.69 -6.43
C ARG A 304 1.64 -19.46 -6.27
N LEU A 305 1.29 -18.27 -5.82
CA LEU A 305 -0.07 -17.79 -5.70
C LEU A 305 -0.18 -16.40 -6.32
N THR A 306 -0.87 -16.29 -7.43
CA THR A 306 -1.12 -15.02 -8.11
C THR A 306 -2.06 -14.15 -7.27
N SER A 307 -1.71 -12.87 -7.07
CA SER A 307 -2.53 -11.91 -6.33
C SER A 307 -3.56 -11.25 -7.24
N PHE A 308 -4.72 -10.89 -6.68
CA PHE A 308 -5.80 -10.19 -7.37
C PHE A 308 -6.36 -9.09 -6.48
N ASP A 309 -6.85 -8.02 -7.07
CA ASP A 309 -7.52 -6.95 -6.34
C ASP A 309 -9.03 -7.00 -6.57
N SER A 310 -9.79 -7.40 -5.56
CA SER A 310 -11.24 -7.56 -5.63
C SER A 310 -12.02 -6.24 -5.71
N ARG A 311 -11.36 -5.10 -5.53
CA ARG A 311 -11.98 -3.77 -5.65
C ARG A 311 -12.29 -3.36 -7.08
N LEU A 312 -11.63 -3.97 -8.05
CA LEU A 312 -11.78 -3.64 -9.47
C LEU A 312 -13.00 -4.32 -10.09
N ARG A 313 -13.72 -3.56 -10.92
CA ARG A 313 -14.90 -4.05 -11.64
C ARG A 313 -14.53 -4.51 -13.03
N LEU A 314 -14.94 -5.74 -13.37
CA LEU A 314 -14.70 -6.33 -14.66
C LEU A 314 -15.47 -5.60 -15.78
N GLY A 315 -14.76 -5.24 -16.84
CA GLY A 315 -15.34 -4.77 -18.10
C GLY A 315 -16.01 -3.39 -18.07
N SER A 316 -15.83 -2.57 -17.03
CA SER A 316 -16.48 -1.26 -16.88
C SER A 316 -16.20 -0.29 -18.04
N SER A 317 -15.03 -0.39 -18.69
CA SER A 317 -14.66 0.49 -19.80
C SER A 317 -15.43 0.26 -21.11
N GLN A 318 -16.26 -0.79 -21.22
CA GLN A 318 -17.05 -1.08 -22.44
C GLN A 318 -18.09 -0.03 -22.78
N GLU A 319 -18.55 0.73 -21.80
CA GLU A 319 -19.57 1.76 -21.95
C GLU A 319 -19.06 3.02 -22.67
N ARG A 320 -17.76 3.20 -22.79
CA ARG A 320 -17.16 4.37 -23.42
C ARG A 320 -17.01 4.22 -24.92
N LYS A 321 -17.21 5.33 -25.63
CA LYS A 321 -17.00 5.41 -27.08
C LYS A 321 -15.51 5.50 -27.43
N GLU A 322 -14.75 6.26 -26.65
CA GLU A 322 -13.30 6.43 -26.77
C GLU A 322 -12.57 5.23 -26.15
N SER A 323 -11.50 4.79 -26.80
CA SER A 323 -10.63 3.73 -26.28
C SER A 323 -9.44 4.34 -25.56
N LYS A 324 -9.51 4.36 -24.23
CA LYS A 324 -8.45 4.87 -23.39
C LYS A 324 -7.35 3.82 -23.18
N ILE A 325 -6.12 4.23 -23.46
CA ILE A 325 -4.88 3.47 -23.25
C ILE A 325 -4.20 4.04 -22.00
N PHE A 326 -3.90 3.19 -21.04
CA PHE A 326 -3.07 3.52 -19.89
C PHE A 326 -1.65 3.07 -20.21
N PHE A 327 -0.73 4.02 -20.43
CA PHE A 327 0.66 3.74 -20.71
C PHE A 327 1.48 3.97 -19.44
N HIS A 328 1.85 2.88 -18.77
CA HIS A 328 2.68 2.95 -17.56
C HIS A 328 4.12 3.33 -17.91
N LEU A 329 4.69 4.23 -17.14
CA LEU A 329 6.06 4.72 -17.24
C LEU A 329 6.78 4.46 -15.92
N ASP A 330 7.81 3.64 -15.93
CA ASP A 330 8.70 3.49 -14.79
C ASP A 330 9.76 4.60 -14.82
N GLU A 331 9.88 5.40 -13.73
CA GLU A 331 10.86 6.47 -13.62
C GLU A 331 12.30 5.99 -13.84
N LYS A 332 12.58 4.71 -13.50
CA LYS A 332 13.92 4.10 -13.61
C LYS A 332 14.18 3.47 -14.99
N ASP A 333 13.13 3.17 -15.75
CA ASP A 333 13.20 2.51 -17.06
C ASP A 333 12.21 3.17 -18.03
N LEU A 334 12.43 4.47 -18.31
CA LEU A 334 11.60 5.21 -19.25
C LEU A 334 11.77 4.65 -20.67
N PRO A 335 10.66 4.54 -21.44
CA PRO A 335 10.71 4.08 -22.81
C PRO A 335 11.54 5.02 -23.70
N SER A 336 12.16 4.47 -24.73
CA SER A 336 12.92 5.25 -25.70
C SER A 336 12.03 6.30 -26.39
N GLN A 337 12.64 7.38 -26.87
CA GLN A 337 11.93 8.42 -27.62
C GLN A 337 11.21 7.84 -28.85
N SER A 338 11.75 6.82 -29.50
CA SER A 338 11.14 6.15 -30.66
C SER A 338 9.85 5.44 -30.29
N VAL A 339 9.76 4.79 -29.12
CA VAL A 339 8.54 4.15 -28.62
C VAL A 339 7.46 5.21 -28.34
N LEU A 340 7.82 6.31 -27.67
CA LEU A 340 6.90 7.42 -27.42
C LEU A 340 6.41 8.06 -28.73
N GLN A 341 7.32 8.27 -29.68
CA GLN A 341 6.97 8.77 -31.02
C GLN A 341 6.00 7.81 -31.72
N LYS A 342 6.26 6.49 -31.65
CA LYS A 342 5.38 5.48 -32.23
C LYS A 342 3.98 5.54 -31.62
N MET A 343 3.87 5.76 -30.30
CA MET A 343 2.58 5.92 -29.64
C MET A 343 1.81 7.13 -30.20
N PHE A 344 2.46 8.28 -30.40
CA PHE A 344 1.83 9.44 -31.02
C PHE A 344 1.45 9.20 -32.49
N GLU A 345 2.23 8.43 -33.26
CA GLU A 345 1.85 8.01 -34.61
C GLU A 345 0.57 7.18 -34.63
N ILE A 346 0.42 6.30 -33.65
CA ILE A 346 -0.79 5.48 -33.47
C ILE A 346 -1.99 6.37 -33.11
N LEU A 347 -1.81 7.34 -32.23
CA LEU A 347 -2.83 8.32 -31.88
C LEU A 347 -3.26 9.15 -33.11
N ALA A 348 -2.31 9.62 -33.91
CA ALA A 348 -2.61 10.39 -35.10
C ALA A 348 -3.49 9.65 -36.10
N LYS A 349 -3.29 8.32 -36.24
CA LYS A 349 -4.06 7.45 -37.14
C LYS A 349 -5.46 7.11 -36.60
N ASN A 350 -5.66 7.17 -35.28
CA ASN A 350 -6.87 6.66 -34.62
C ASN A 350 -7.54 7.74 -33.77
N PRO A 351 -8.52 8.52 -34.32
CA PRO A 351 -9.15 9.64 -33.64
C PRO A 351 -9.87 9.32 -32.33
N LEU A 352 -10.25 8.06 -32.11
CA LEU A 352 -10.95 7.60 -30.91
C LEU A 352 -10.02 7.07 -29.81
N PHE A 353 -8.71 7.10 -30.03
CA PHE A 353 -7.77 6.67 -29.00
C PHE A 353 -7.33 7.85 -28.13
N GLU A 354 -7.35 7.64 -26.82
CA GLU A 354 -6.83 8.53 -25.79
C GLU A 354 -5.70 7.81 -25.05
N VAL A 355 -4.68 8.55 -24.61
CA VAL A 355 -3.58 7.98 -23.82
C VAL A 355 -3.39 8.73 -22.52
N VAL A 356 -3.29 7.99 -21.42
CA VAL A 356 -2.80 8.48 -20.14
C VAL A 356 -1.41 7.90 -19.93
N PHE A 357 -0.40 8.76 -20.00
CA PHE A 357 0.96 8.42 -19.57
C PHE A 357 1.00 8.47 -18.05
N ALA A 358 1.00 7.31 -17.44
CA ALA A 358 0.88 7.14 -16.01
C ALA A 358 2.24 6.88 -15.39
N ILE A 359 2.62 7.70 -14.44
CA ILE A 359 3.84 7.52 -13.65
C ILE A 359 3.45 7.46 -12.17
N TYR A 360 4.23 6.75 -11.36
CA TYR A 360 3.90 6.51 -9.97
C TYR A 360 4.92 7.15 -9.02
N ASN A 361 4.42 8.02 -8.11
CA ASN A 361 5.23 8.67 -7.06
C ASN A 361 6.49 9.38 -7.59
N ALA A 362 6.45 9.88 -8.82
CA ALA A 362 7.57 10.60 -9.41
C ALA A 362 7.71 12.01 -8.84
N SER A 363 8.92 12.56 -8.93
CA SER A 363 9.18 13.95 -8.55
C SER A 363 8.50 14.92 -9.53
N ASP A 364 8.17 16.14 -9.05
CA ASP A 364 7.60 17.19 -9.89
C ASP A 364 8.54 17.54 -11.05
N GLU A 365 9.85 17.45 -10.87
CA GLU A 365 10.87 17.69 -11.90
C GLU A 365 10.81 16.62 -12.99
N THR A 366 10.68 15.35 -12.61
CA THR A 366 10.52 14.23 -13.54
C THR A 366 9.25 14.39 -14.37
N VAL A 367 8.13 14.70 -13.71
CA VAL A 367 6.83 14.91 -14.38
C VAL A 367 6.90 16.07 -15.37
N ALA A 368 7.47 17.23 -14.96
CA ALA A 368 7.60 18.39 -15.83
C ALA A 368 8.49 18.12 -17.04
N THR A 369 9.59 17.39 -16.85
CA THR A 369 10.51 17.01 -17.94
C THR A 369 9.80 16.09 -18.95
N LEU A 370 9.07 15.11 -18.45
CA LEU A 370 8.30 14.17 -19.26
C LEU A 370 7.19 14.90 -20.04
N ASP A 371 6.44 15.77 -19.37
CA ASP A 371 5.35 16.53 -19.98
C ASP A 371 5.87 17.39 -21.14
N HIS A 372 6.98 18.10 -20.94
CA HIS A 372 7.63 18.88 -21.99
C HIS A 372 8.10 18.02 -23.19
N GLN A 373 8.66 16.83 -22.92
CA GLN A 373 9.08 15.91 -24.00
C GLN A 373 7.88 15.41 -24.82
N LEU A 374 6.77 15.08 -24.14
CA LEU A 374 5.56 14.63 -24.81
C LEU A 374 4.85 15.75 -25.56
N GLU A 375 4.85 16.99 -25.04
CA GLU A 375 4.35 18.17 -25.75
C GLU A 375 5.12 18.44 -27.04
N ASP A 376 6.45 18.32 -27.05
CA ASP A 376 7.27 18.45 -28.24
C ASP A 376 6.93 17.40 -29.31
N LEU A 377 6.72 16.17 -28.92
CA LEU A 377 6.32 15.08 -29.83
C LEU A 377 4.90 15.29 -30.36
N ALA A 378 3.95 15.63 -29.50
CA ALA A 378 2.56 15.89 -29.85
C ALA A 378 2.42 17.06 -30.82
N SER A 379 3.15 18.16 -30.59
CA SER A 379 3.15 19.36 -31.44
C SER A 379 3.62 19.04 -32.84
N LYS A 380 4.65 18.22 -33.01
CA LYS A 380 5.15 17.75 -34.30
C LYS A 380 4.11 16.96 -35.10
N MET A 381 3.16 16.33 -34.43
CA MET A 381 2.12 15.49 -35.03
C MET A 381 0.73 16.11 -35.01
N GLY A 382 0.59 17.35 -34.53
CA GLY A 382 -0.70 18.06 -34.48
C GLY A 382 -1.71 17.46 -33.52
N ILE A 383 -1.25 16.79 -32.46
CA ILE A 383 -2.08 16.17 -31.44
C ILE A 383 -2.23 17.13 -30.26
N ALA A 384 -3.46 17.34 -29.78
CA ALA A 384 -3.73 18.21 -28.64
C ALA A 384 -3.58 17.48 -27.31
N SER A 385 -3.02 18.17 -26.29
CA SER A 385 -2.95 17.70 -24.91
C SER A 385 -4.32 17.71 -24.22
N LEU A 386 -4.58 16.76 -23.33
CA LEU A 386 -5.72 16.73 -22.39
C LEU A 386 -5.51 17.80 -21.30
N GLY A 387 -5.63 19.08 -21.62
CA GLY A 387 -5.59 20.25 -20.74
C GLY A 387 -4.58 20.21 -19.59
N GLY A 388 -3.77 21.26 -19.46
CA GLY A 388 -2.77 21.38 -18.40
C GLY A 388 -3.37 21.16 -17.00
N GLN A 389 -2.53 20.68 -16.11
CA GLN A 389 -2.72 20.46 -14.67
C GLN A 389 -4.11 20.88 -14.13
N VAL A 390 -5.04 19.95 -14.06
CA VAL A 390 -6.21 20.13 -13.20
C VAL A 390 -5.72 19.92 -11.77
N ASP A 391 -5.36 21.04 -11.16
CA ASP A 391 -5.22 21.13 -9.72
C ASP A 391 -6.56 20.66 -9.13
N SER A 392 -6.55 19.62 -8.31
CA SER A 392 -7.73 19.03 -7.67
C SER A 392 -8.48 19.99 -6.72
N ARG A 393 -8.25 21.29 -6.82
CA ARG A 393 -8.77 22.37 -5.99
C ARG A 393 -9.88 23.22 -6.63
N GLU A 394 -10.21 23.01 -7.92
CA GLU A 394 -11.28 23.78 -8.58
C GLU A 394 -12.48 22.93 -9.01
N LEU A 395 -13.14 22.30 -8.02
CA LEU A 395 -14.55 21.90 -8.13
C LEU A 395 -15.40 22.71 -7.16
N GLY A 396 -15.35 24.03 -7.32
CA GLY A 396 -16.26 25.00 -6.67
C GLY A 396 -17.03 25.76 -7.73
N GLU A 397 -18.32 25.45 -7.83
CA GLU A 397 -19.43 26.27 -8.35
C GLU A 397 -19.10 27.41 -9.32
N ASN A 398 -19.46 27.20 -10.61
CA ASN A 398 -20.14 28.26 -11.37
C ASN A 398 -20.85 27.66 -12.59
N HIS A 399 -22.11 27.38 -12.41
CA HIS A 399 -23.11 27.39 -13.49
C HIS A 399 -23.23 28.83 -14.02
N LEU A 400 -22.71 29.11 -15.17
CA LEU A 400 -23.11 30.16 -16.11
C LEU A 400 -22.04 30.28 -17.19
N LEU A 401 -22.12 29.48 -18.25
CA LEU A 401 -21.64 29.78 -19.60
C LEU A 401 -22.03 28.63 -20.55
N GLU A 402 -23.34 28.53 -20.80
CA GLU A 402 -23.93 27.57 -21.77
C GLU A 402 -23.88 28.07 -23.23
N ASP A 403 -22.99 28.96 -23.62
CA ASP A 403 -22.99 29.50 -24.98
C ASP A 403 -21.64 29.57 -25.70
N ALA A 404 -20.64 28.79 -25.29
CA ALA A 404 -19.38 28.64 -26.02
C ALA A 404 -19.23 27.29 -26.75
N SER A 405 -20.32 26.58 -27.03
CA SER A 405 -20.31 25.22 -27.59
C SER A 405 -20.13 25.14 -29.10
N LEU A 406 -19.64 26.21 -29.75
CA LEU A 406 -19.40 26.25 -31.21
C LEU A 406 -17.92 26.43 -31.59
N PHE A 407 -17.00 26.55 -30.65
CA PHE A 407 -15.58 26.42 -30.95
C PHE A 407 -15.17 24.96 -30.77
N GLU A 408 -14.65 24.37 -31.85
CA GLU A 408 -14.08 23.02 -31.91
C GLU A 408 -13.53 22.58 -30.56
N LYS A 409 -14.18 21.60 -29.92
CA LYS A 409 -13.53 20.77 -28.90
C LYS A 409 -12.34 20.13 -29.64
N LYS A 410 -11.17 20.74 -29.56
CA LYS A 410 -9.91 20.01 -29.72
C LYS A 410 -10.01 18.91 -28.67
N LEU A 411 -10.35 17.72 -29.10
CA LEU A 411 -10.38 16.54 -28.24
C LEU A 411 -8.96 16.37 -27.74
N ASP A 412 -8.78 16.70 -26.49
CA ASP A 412 -7.57 16.42 -25.75
C ASP A 412 -7.33 14.92 -25.76
N ARG A 413 -6.22 14.44 -26.28
CA ARG A 413 -6.03 13.03 -26.62
C ARG A 413 -4.91 12.35 -25.83
N TYR A 414 -4.13 13.11 -25.08
CA TYR A 414 -3.14 12.57 -24.16
C TYR A 414 -3.00 13.45 -22.92
N LYS A 415 -2.58 12.86 -21.82
CA LYS A 415 -2.19 13.56 -20.58
C LYS A 415 -1.09 12.78 -19.87
N VAL A 416 -0.25 13.49 -19.12
CA VAL A 416 0.63 12.91 -18.10
C VAL A 416 -0.11 12.92 -16.77
N ARG A 417 -0.04 11.83 -16.01
CA ARG A 417 -0.63 11.75 -14.68
C ARG A 417 0.29 11.05 -13.71
N ASN A 418 0.64 11.75 -12.64
CA ASN A 418 1.35 11.18 -11.51
C ASN A 418 0.34 10.62 -10.51
N PHE A 419 0.44 9.33 -10.21
CA PHE A 419 -0.42 8.66 -9.26
C PHE A 419 0.30 8.44 -7.94
N PHE A 420 -0.37 8.76 -6.84
CA PHE A 420 0.18 8.66 -5.50
C PHE A 420 -0.52 7.61 -4.63
N ASN A 421 -1.63 7.03 -5.10
CA ASN A 421 -2.39 6.03 -4.37
C ASN A 421 -3.13 5.08 -5.31
N GLU A 422 -3.47 3.90 -4.81
CA GLU A 422 -4.16 2.86 -5.56
C GLU A 422 -5.58 3.27 -5.99
N ASN A 423 -6.31 4.01 -5.16
CA ASN A 423 -7.70 4.39 -5.47
C ASN A 423 -7.79 5.26 -6.72
N ASP A 424 -6.80 6.14 -6.95
CA ASP A 424 -6.76 6.96 -8.15
C ASP A 424 -6.41 6.13 -9.39
N ILE A 425 -5.54 5.13 -9.23
CA ILE A 425 -5.26 4.16 -10.31
C ILE A 425 -6.53 3.36 -10.62
N ILE A 426 -7.23 2.84 -9.62
CA ILE A 426 -8.49 2.09 -9.79
C ILE A 426 -9.51 2.91 -10.56
N LYS A 427 -9.72 4.19 -10.18
CA LYS A 427 -10.65 5.10 -10.90
C LYS A 427 -10.24 5.33 -12.37
N GLU A 428 -8.94 5.45 -12.66
CA GLU A 428 -8.47 5.59 -14.04
C GLU A 428 -8.66 4.29 -14.83
N LEU A 429 -8.39 3.14 -14.19
CA LEU A 429 -8.54 1.82 -14.82
C LEU A 429 -9.99 1.46 -15.13
N GLU A 430 -10.98 1.93 -14.38
CA GLU A 430 -12.40 1.76 -14.70
C GLU A 430 -12.78 2.29 -16.09
N GLN A 431 -12.01 3.24 -16.61
CA GLN A 431 -12.21 3.86 -17.91
C GLN A 431 -11.24 3.35 -18.98
N THR A 432 -10.29 2.51 -18.60
CA THR A 432 -9.17 2.05 -19.44
C THR A 432 -9.55 0.80 -20.24
N ARG A 433 -9.24 0.80 -21.53
CA ARG A 433 -9.47 -0.33 -22.46
C ARG A 433 -8.26 -1.23 -22.63
N LEU A 434 -7.08 -0.66 -22.51
CA LEU A 434 -5.82 -1.35 -22.78
C LEU A 434 -4.73 -0.76 -21.90
N ILE A 435 -3.86 -1.60 -21.40
CA ILE A 435 -2.68 -1.16 -20.66
C ILE A 435 -1.43 -1.51 -21.47
N VAL A 436 -0.48 -0.58 -21.46
CA VAL A 436 0.85 -0.75 -22.06
C VAL A 436 1.89 -0.51 -20.97
N ASP A 437 2.74 -1.50 -20.74
CA ASP A 437 3.90 -1.39 -19.87
C ASP A 437 5.11 -2.06 -20.56
N VAL A 438 6.01 -1.22 -21.06
CA VAL A 438 7.18 -1.68 -21.84
C VAL A 438 8.46 -1.67 -21.02
N SER A 439 8.36 -1.49 -19.71
CA SER A 439 9.50 -1.63 -18.80
C SER A 439 10.07 -3.06 -18.79
N GLU A 440 11.32 -3.20 -18.44
CA GLU A 440 11.98 -4.50 -18.33
C GLU A 440 11.37 -5.36 -17.21
N GLU A 441 11.02 -4.70 -16.10
CA GLU A 441 10.23 -5.30 -15.01
C GLU A 441 8.88 -4.58 -14.94
N PRO A 442 7.80 -5.09 -15.57
CA PRO A 442 6.48 -4.47 -15.53
C PRO A 442 5.96 -4.29 -14.10
N ASP A 443 5.29 -3.17 -13.84
CA ASP A 443 4.79 -2.84 -12.51
C ASP A 443 3.81 -3.90 -11.99
N LEU A 444 4.09 -4.44 -10.82
CA LEU A 444 3.36 -5.56 -10.25
C LEU A 444 1.90 -5.21 -9.95
N TYR A 445 1.65 -4.01 -9.37
CA TYR A 445 0.28 -3.61 -9.07
C TYR A 445 -0.54 -3.38 -10.33
N THR A 446 0.05 -2.75 -11.33
CA THR A 446 -0.58 -2.56 -12.65
C THR A 446 -1.00 -3.90 -13.27
N GLN A 447 -0.14 -4.92 -13.22
CA GLN A 447 -0.46 -6.26 -13.71
C GLN A 447 -1.61 -6.91 -12.91
N ILE A 448 -1.57 -6.80 -11.58
CA ILE A 448 -2.64 -7.29 -10.69
C ILE A 448 -3.96 -6.59 -11.04
N ALA A 449 -3.93 -5.28 -11.17
CA ALA A 449 -5.11 -4.48 -11.48
C ALA A 449 -5.69 -4.81 -12.87
N CYS A 450 -4.83 -5.03 -13.87
CA CYS A 450 -5.25 -5.40 -15.21
C CYS A 450 -6.06 -6.70 -15.23
N ILE A 451 -5.49 -7.76 -14.66
CA ILE A 451 -6.17 -9.05 -14.65
C ILE A 451 -7.45 -8.98 -13.81
N SER A 452 -7.43 -8.21 -12.71
CA SER A 452 -8.60 -8.03 -11.83
C SER A 452 -9.74 -7.27 -12.51
N ALA A 453 -9.43 -6.29 -13.36
CA ALA A 453 -10.40 -5.54 -14.15
C ALA A 453 -10.76 -6.21 -15.49
N GLY A 454 -10.05 -7.27 -15.88
CA GLY A 454 -10.22 -7.94 -17.18
C GLY A 454 -9.72 -7.10 -18.36
N ILE A 455 -8.75 -6.21 -18.13
CA ILE A 455 -8.17 -5.33 -19.15
C ILE A 455 -6.96 -6.03 -19.77
N PRO A 456 -6.87 -6.15 -21.11
CA PRO A 456 -5.70 -6.73 -21.75
C PRO A 456 -4.45 -5.86 -21.55
N GLN A 457 -3.28 -6.51 -21.52
CA GLN A 457 -1.99 -5.89 -21.26
C GLN A 457 -1.05 -6.09 -22.44
N ILE A 458 -0.25 -5.06 -22.75
CA ILE A 458 0.88 -5.16 -23.67
C ILE A 458 2.15 -4.97 -22.87
N ASN A 459 2.98 -5.99 -22.79
CA ASN A 459 4.22 -5.99 -22.03
C ASN A 459 5.40 -6.32 -22.96
N ARG A 460 6.57 -5.77 -22.64
CA ARG A 460 7.83 -6.17 -23.24
C ARG A 460 8.30 -7.53 -22.72
N THR A 461 8.10 -7.77 -21.44
CA THR A 461 8.58 -8.95 -20.74
C THR A 461 7.42 -9.90 -20.44
N HIS A 462 7.64 -11.19 -20.61
CA HIS A 462 6.67 -12.22 -20.20
C HIS A 462 6.59 -12.29 -18.68
N THR A 463 5.37 -12.25 -18.16
CA THR A 463 5.09 -12.41 -16.74
C THR A 463 4.00 -13.45 -16.52
N GLU A 464 3.79 -13.90 -15.29
CA GLU A 464 2.71 -14.82 -14.93
C GLU A 464 1.30 -14.23 -15.08
N TYR A 465 1.19 -12.90 -15.17
CA TYR A 465 -0.07 -12.19 -15.34
C TYR A 465 -0.50 -12.10 -16.81
N VAL A 466 0.44 -12.29 -17.74
CA VAL A 466 0.20 -12.10 -19.19
C VAL A 466 0.47 -13.37 -19.95
N ASP A 467 -0.57 -13.91 -20.55
CA ASP A 467 -0.48 -15.00 -21.55
C ASP A 467 -0.67 -14.42 -22.94
N HIS A 468 0.37 -14.53 -23.77
CA HIS A 468 0.42 -13.96 -25.13
C HIS A 468 -0.78 -14.39 -25.98
N LEU A 469 -1.45 -13.41 -26.62
CA LEU A 469 -2.66 -13.55 -27.44
C LEU A 469 -3.90 -14.10 -26.70
N LYS A 470 -3.86 -14.12 -25.35
CA LYS A 470 -5.01 -14.45 -24.52
C LYS A 470 -5.48 -13.21 -23.75
N ASN A 471 -4.87 -12.91 -22.60
CA ASN A 471 -5.18 -11.69 -21.85
C ASN A 471 -4.16 -10.57 -22.05
N GLY A 472 -3.24 -10.72 -23.01
CA GLY A 472 -2.28 -9.68 -23.35
C GLY A 472 -1.41 -10.04 -24.54
N TYR A 473 -0.48 -9.14 -24.83
CA TYR A 473 0.48 -9.28 -25.92
C TYR A 473 1.89 -9.05 -25.38
N VAL A 474 2.77 -10.04 -25.55
CA VAL A 474 4.19 -9.89 -25.22
C VAL A 474 4.92 -9.50 -26.48
N LEU A 475 5.55 -8.32 -26.48
CA LEU A 475 6.26 -7.75 -27.62
C LEU A 475 7.60 -8.48 -27.83
N GLY A 476 7.89 -8.88 -29.07
CA GLY A 476 9.22 -9.34 -29.48
C GLY A 476 10.13 -8.17 -29.82
N GLU A 477 9.65 -7.28 -30.72
CA GLU A 477 10.33 -6.05 -31.14
C GLU A 477 9.41 -4.85 -30.86
N MET A 478 9.80 -4.01 -29.87
CA MET A 478 8.93 -3.00 -29.28
C MET A 478 8.33 -2.03 -30.32
N GLU A 479 9.14 -1.48 -31.19
CA GLU A 479 8.73 -0.40 -32.10
C GLU A 479 7.87 -0.92 -33.25
N GLU A 480 8.16 -2.11 -33.74
CA GLU A 480 7.46 -2.70 -34.87
C GLU A 480 6.13 -3.37 -34.47
N GLU A 481 6.09 -3.98 -33.30
CA GLU A 481 4.93 -4.75 -32.85
C GLU A 481 3.92 -3.96 -32.02
N LEU A 482 4.29 -2.78 -31.48
CA LEU A 482 3.41 -1.99 -30.60
C LEU A 482 2.08 -1.63 -31.29
N GLU A 483 2.12 -1.12 -32.53
CA GLU A 483 0.91 -0.77 -33.30
C GLU A 483 0.04 -2.02 -33.54
N LYS A 484 0.67 -3.13 -33.93
CA LYS A 484 -0.02 -4.40 -34.16
C LYS A 484 -0.70 -4.94 -32.88
N ALA A 485 -0.02 -4.84 -31.75
CA ALA A 485 -0.54 -5.29 -30.46
C ALA A 485 -1.73 -4.43 -29.98
N ILE A 486 -1.64 -3.10 -30.15
CA ILE A 486 -2.74 -2.19 -29.84
C ILE A 486 -3.94 -2.45 -30.76
N ASP A 487 -3.70 -2.56 -32.05
CA ASP A 487 -4.72 -2.86 -33.05
C ASP A 487 -5.42 -4.19 -32.77
N TYR A 488 -4.68 -5.21 -32.33
CA TYR A 488 -5.23 -6.51 -32.01
C TYR A 488 -6.36 -6.46 -30.96
N PHE A 489 -6.22 -5.62 -29.93
CA PHE A 489 -7.22 -5.50 -28.88
C PHE A 489 -8.24 -4.37 -29.08
N LEU A 490 -7.91 -3.31 -29.82
CA LEU A 490 -8.76 -2.12 -29.91
C LEU A 490 -9.52 -1.96 -31.23
N ARG A 491 -9.11 -2.61 -32.30
CA ARG A 491 -9.85 -2.55 -33.60
C ARG A 491 -11.02 -3.50 -33.65
N ASP A 492 -10.91 -4.67 -33.04
CA ASP A 492 -11.97 -5.68 -32.97
C ASP A 492 -12.31 -5.96 -31.50
N LEU A 493 -13.58 -5.95 -31.17
CA LEU A 493 -14.09 -6.25 -29.83
C LEU A 493 -13.89 -7.72 -29.43
N LYS A 494 -13.72 -8.63 -30.41
CA LYS A 494 -13.61 -10.05 -30.14
C LYS A 494 -12.36 -10.41 -29.32
N PRO A 495 -11.13 -10.02 -29.71
CA PRO A 495 -9.94 -10.30 -28.91
C PRO A 495 -10.00 -9.68 -27.51
N TRP A 496 -10.58 -8.47 -27.39
CA TRP A 496 -10.76 -7.82 -26.11
C TRP A 496 -11.71 -8.61 -25.19
N ASN A 497 -12.86 -9.05 -25.72
CA ASN A 497 -13.82 -9.87 -24.96
C ASN A 497 -13.23 -11.24 -24.59
N GLU A 498 -12.47 -11.86 -25.48
CA GLU A 498 -11.77 -13.11 -25.20
C GLU A 498 -10.74 -12.92 -24.06
N ALA A 499 -10.01 -11.79 -24.05
CA ALA A 499 -9.07 -11.45 -22.99
C ALA A 499 -9.78 -11.25 -21.63
N LEU A 500 -10.95 -10.59 -21.63
CA LEU A 500 -11.78 -10.42 -20.45
C LEU A 500 -12.22 -11.79 -19.89
N ILE A 501 -12.76 -12.66 -20.74
CA ILE A 501 -13.19 -14.01 -20.33
C ILE A 501 -12.02 -14.80 -19.75
N TYR A 502 -10.88 -14.78 -20.42
CA TYR A 502 -9.68 -15.47 -19.96
C TYR A 502 -9.19 -14.94 -18.60
N SER A 503 -9.23 -13.63 -18.38
CA SER A 503 -8.91 -13.02 -17.08
C SER A 503 -9.86 -13.52 -15.98
N VAL A 504 -11.17 -13.58 -16.27
CA VAL A 504 -12.17 -14.13 -15.33
C VAL A 504 -11.88 -15.60 -14.98
N GLU A 505 -11.54 -16.42 -15.96
CA GLU A 505 -11.19 -17.84 -15.74
C GLU A 505 -9.95 -17.96 -14.84
N LYS A 506 -8.91 -17.16 -15.11
CA LYS A 506 -7.71 -17.12 -14.26
C LYS A 506 -8.04 -16.71 -12.82
N ILE A 507 -8.84 -15.65 -12.62
CA ILE A 507 -9.23 -15.20 -11.29
C ILE A 507 -10.00 -16.28 -10.53
N GLN A 508 -10.93 -16.96 -11.19
CA GLN A 508 -11.76 -18.00 -10.56
C GLN A 508 -10.98 -19.14 -9.93
N GLU A 509 -9.75 -19.39 -10.39
CA GLU A 509 -8.89 -20.41 -9.79
C GLU A 509 -8.36 -20.00 -8.41
N TYR A 510 -8.34 -18.70 -8.10
CA TYR A 510 -7.68 -18.12 -6.92
C TYR A 510 -8.64 -17.36 -6.00
N THR A 511 -9.96 -17.44 -6.22
CA THR A 511 -10.96 -16.74 -5.41
C THR A 511 -11.59 -17.64 -4.36
N GLY A 512 -11.94 -17.04 -3.21
CA GLY A 512 -12.80 -17.60 -2.18
C GLY A 512 -12.40 -19.01 -1.70
N GLN A 513 -13.36 -19.91 -1.68
CA GLN A 513 -13.17 -21.28 -1.16
C GLN A 513 -12.14 -22.11 -1.94
N ARG A 514 -11.93 -21.84 -3.24
CA ARG A 514 -10.94 -22.57 -4.05
C ARG A 514 -9.52 -22.27 -3.62
N LEU A 515 -9.23 -21.01 -3.31
CA LEU A 515 -7.92 -20.61 -2.79
C LEU A 515 -7.64 -21.30 -1.47
N ILE A 516 -8.59 -21.29 -0.56
CA ILE A 516 -8.45 -21.91 0.77
C ILE A 516 -8.27 -23.41 0.65
N ALA A 517 -9.04 -24.07 -0.23
CA ALA A 517 -8.87 -25.49 -0.51
C ALA A 517 -7.46 -25.82 -1.06
N LYS A 518 -6.91 -24.97 -1.94
CA LYS A 518 -5.52 -25.09 -2.41
C LYS A 518 -4.53 -24.97 -1.23
N TRP A 519 -4.66 -23.97 -0.37
CA TRP A 519 -3.81 -23.79 0.81
C TRP A 519 -3.85 -25.00 1.73
N GLU A 520 -5.05 -25.45 2.06
CA GLU A 520 -5.22 -26.65 2.91
C GLU A 520 -4.70 -27.94 2.26
N GLY A 521 -4.84 -28.05 0.95
CA GLY A 521 -4.28 -29.18 0.19
C GLY A 521 -2.75 -29.18 0.24
N TRP A 522 -2.10 -28.02 0.07
CA TRP A 522 -0.65 -27.89 0.13
C TRP A 522 -0.08 -28.14 1.54
N MET A 523 -0.79 -27.72 2.60
CA MET A 523 -0.36 -27.96 3.97
C MET A 523 -0.55 -29.40 4.45
N LYS A 524 -1.32 -30.24 3.75
CA LYS A 524 -1.53 -31.64 4.10
C LYS A 524 -0.53 -32.60 3.43
N ASN A 525 0.17 -32.14 2.41
CA ASN A 525 1.17 -32.90 1.66
C ASN A 525 2.59 -32.55 2.10
#